data_5d62dd805618e4c44650f61ea5ab18fa
#
_entry.id   5d62dd805618e4c44650f61ea5ab18fa
#
_cell.length_a   1.000
_cell.length_b   1.000
_cell.length_c   1.000
_cell.angle_alpha   90.00
_cell.angle_beta   90.00
_cell.angle_gamma   90.00
#
_symmetry.space_group_name_H-M   'P 1'
#
loop_
_entity.id
_entity.type
_entity.pdbx_description
1 polymer ?
#
loop_
_entity_poly.entity_id
_entity_poly.type
_entity_poly.pdbx_seq_one_letter_code
_entity_poly.pdbx_strand_id
1 'polypeptide(L)'
;MESISITGSKRKSLGKADAKVARRAGLVPCIVYGGKEETHIEIDERQFKNLVYTPTQYIVNLDIDGTTVSAILKAIQFHPLTDRIVHVDFQELTGRPVKLTLPILTKGQAKGVLSGGRLRVVRRNVKVQGLPKDMPSIIELDIANLAIGKAIKIGDLKIPGVTFLADDNQIIVAVRMKRGAMVEDEAEGEGEEGAEGEEGATAEGGEAPAAEAAAAAAAE
;
A
#
# COMPACT_ATOMS: atom_id res chain seq x y z
N MET A 1 9.50 -3.97 -17.58
CA MET A 1 8.81 -4.94 -16.69
C MET A 1 9.23 -6.36 -17.00
N GLU A 2 9.33 -7.21 -15.99
CA GLU A 2 9.54 -8.65 -16.16
C GLU A 2 8.23 -9.33 -16.59
N SER A 3 8.32 -10.50 -17.26
CA SER A 3 7.17 -11.25 -17.76
C SER A 3 7.06 -12.61 -17.08
N ILE A 4 5.82 -13.01 -16.76
CA ILE A 4 5.48 -14.33 -16.22
C ILE A 4 4.46 -14.98 -17.15
N SER A 5 4.66 -16.26 -17.48
CA SER A 5 3.70 -17.03 -18.25
C SER A 5 2.77 -17.81 -17.33
N ILE A 6 1.47 -17.75 -17.63
CA ILE A 6 0.41 -18.42 -16.87
C ILE A 6 -0.51 -19.12 -17.89
N THR A 7 -0.85 -20.37 -17.63
CA THR A 7 -1.75 -21.16 -18.46
C THR A 7 -3.16 -21.15 -17.89
N GLY A 8 -4.14 -20.94 -18.74
CA GLY A 8 -5.54 -20.94 -18.38
C GLY A 8 -6.42 -21.61 -19.43
N SER A 9 -7.61 -21.98 -19.07
CA SER A 9 -8.62 -22.51 -19.98
C SER A 9 -9.80 -21.55 -20.11
N LYS A 10 -10.42 -21.50 -21.28
CA LYS A 10 -11.62 -20.69 -21.51
C LYS A 10 -12.82 -21.31 -20.79
N ARG A 11 -13.56 -20.50 -20.05
CA ARG A 11 -14.75 -20.98 -19.36
C ARG A 11 -15.88 -21.28 -20.34
N LYS A 12 -16.51 -22.44 -20.18
CA LYS A 12 -17.62 -22.89 -21.01
C LYS A 12 -18.96 -22.29 -20.57
N SER A 13 -19.14 -22.10 -19.26
CA SER A 13 -20.38 -21.54 -18.71
C SER A 13 -20.08 -20.40 -17.73
N LEU A 14 -20.96 -19.39 -17.74
CA LEU A 14 -20.83 -18.18 -16.95
C LEU A 14 -22.00 -18.13 -15.96
N GLY A 15 -21.71 -18.27 -14.67
CA GLY A 15 -22.76 -18.23 -13.66
C GLY A 15 -22.22 -18.34 -12.23
N LYS A 16 -23.13 -18.10 -11.27
CA LYS A 16 -22.81 -18.17 -9.82
C LYS A 16 -22.50 -19.61 -9.39
N ALA A 17 -23.26 -20.58 -9.92
CA ALA A 17 -23.09 -22.00 -9.59
C ALA A 17 -21.73 -22.50 -10.11
N ASP A 18 -21.41 -22.22 -11.36
CA ASP A 18 -20.18 -22.67 -12.01
C ASP A 18 -18.93 -22.02 -11.38
N ALA A 19 -18.99 -20.73 -11.07
CA ALA A 19 -17.92 -20.04 -10.33
C ALA A 19 -17.68 -20.67 -8.93
N LYS A 20 -18.74 -21.16 -8.26
CA LYS A 20 -18.61 -21.85 -6.97
C LYS A 20 -17.96 -23.23 -7.13
N VAL A 21 -18.29 -23.96 -8.19
CA VAL A 21 -17.69 -25.25 -8.51
C VAL A 21 -16.21 -25.07 -8.85
N ALA A 22 -15.88 -24.14 -9.73
CA ALA A 22 -14.48 -23.83 -10.10
C ALA A 22 -13.63 -23.53 -8.86
N ARG A 23 -14.10 -22.65 -7.96
CA ARG A 23 -13.35 -22.34 -6.73
C ARG A 23 -13.20 -23.54 -5.78
N ARG A 24 -14.17 -24.45 -5.74
CA ARG A 24 -14.04 -25.70 -4.96
C ARG A 24 -13.00 -26.64 -5.54
N ALA A 25 -12.84 -26.64 -6.87
CA ALA A 25 -11.82 -27.40 -7.58
C ALA A 25 -10.42 -26.77 -7.51
N GLY A 26 -10.28 -25.58 -6.87
CA GLY A 26 -9.01 -24.85 -6.79
C GLY A 26 -8.72 -23.99 -8.01
N LEU A 27 -9.71 -23.78 -8.88
CA LEU A 27 -9.60 -22.90 -10.04
C LEU A 27 -10.15 -21.50 -9.70
N VAL A 28 -9.46 -20.49 -10.14
CA VAL A 28 -9.84 -19.08 -9.96
C VAL A 28 -10.46 -18.57 -11.25
N PRO A 29 -11.72 -18.09 -11.20
CA PRO A 29 -12.32 -17.42 -12.32
C PRO A 29 -11.66 -16.06 -12.56
N CYS A 30 -11.26 -15.79 -13.80
CA CYS A 30 -10.60 -14.57 -14.22
C CYS A 30 -11.30 -13.97 -15.44
N ILE A 31 -11.15 -12.65 -15.59
CA ILE A 31 -11.62 -11.90 -16.76
C ILE A 31 -10.43 -11.20 -17.39
N VAL A 32 -10.31 -11.29 -18.71
CA VAL A 32 -9.36 -10.53 -19.52
C VAL A 32 -10.16 -9.53 -20.34
N TYR A 33 -9.92 -8.25 -20.16
CA TYR A 33 -10.59 -7.16 -20.88
C TYR A 33 -9.59 -6.12 -21.41
N GLY A 34 -10.06 -5.21 -22.23
CA GLY A 34 -9.24 -4.16 -22.87
C GLY A 34 -8.78 -4.47 -24.28
N GLY A 35 -9.03 -5.67 -24.76
CA GLY A 35 -8.85 -6.09 -26.14
C GLY A 35 -10.11 -5.85 -26.98
N LYS A 36 -10.29 -6.68 -28.03
CA LYS A 36 -11.48 -6.64 -28.89
C LYS A 36 -12.69 -7.27 -28.21
N GLU A 37 -12.48 -8.33 -27.47
CA GLU A 37 -13.52 -9.11 -26.79
C GLU A 37 -13.11 -9.37 -25.34
N GLU A 38 -14.11 -9.47 -24.46
CA GLU A 38 -13.90 -9.89 -23.08
C GLU A 38 -13.82 -11.41 -23.03
N THR A 39 -12.74 -11.92 -22.46
CA THR A 39 -12.52 -13.37 -22.37
C THR A 39 -12.58 -13.80 -20.92
N HIS A 40 -13.50 -14.74 -20.63
CA HIS A 40 -13.61 -15.37 -19.32
C HIS A 40 -12.77 -16.64 -19.29
N ILE A 41 -11.86 -16.71 -18.35
CA ILE A 41 -10.93 -17.83 -18.20
C ILE A 41 -10.94 -18.36 -16.76
N GLU A 42 -10.41 -19.54 -16.58
CA GLU A 42 -10.13 -20.12 -15.28
C GLU A 42 -8.67 -20.59 -15.22
N ILE A 43 -8.02 -20.32 -14.10
CA ILE A 43 -6.61 -20.55 -13.86
C ILE A 43 -6.44 -21.24 -12.51
N ASP A 44 -5.48 -22.15 -12.38
CA ASP A 44 -5.15 -22.80 -11.10
C ASP A 44 -4.61 -21.75 -10.09
N GLU A 45 -5.16 -21.75 -8.88
CA GLU A 45 -4.78 -20.84 -7.79
C GLU A 45 -3.27 -20.85 -7.50
N ARG A 46 -2.62 -22.01 -7.71
CA ARG A 46 -1.17 -22.17 -7.46
C ARG A 46 -0.29 -21.31 -8.36
N GLN A 47 -0.74 -21.05 -9.59
CA GLN A 47 0.02 -20.26 -10.57
C GLN A 47 0.12 -18.77 -10.18
N PHE A 48 -0.82 -18.31 -9.34
CA PHE A 48 -0.82 -16.92 -8.85
C PHE A 48 0.22 -16.65 -7.77
N LYS A 49 0.84 -17.67 -7.17
CA LYS A 49 1.77 -17.49 -6.06
C LYS A 49 2.88 -16.48 -6.35
N ASN A 50 3.51 -16.59 -7.51
CA ASN A 50 4.62 -15.70 -7.87
C ASN A 50 4.14 -14.32 -8.39
N LEU A 51 2.89 -14.21 -8.81
CA LEU A 51 2.32 -12.96 -9.33
C LEU A 51 1.76 -12.08 -8.21
N VAL A 52 1.10 -12.70 -7.21
CA VAL A 52 0.31 -11.98 -6.20
C VAL A 52 1.11 -11.65 -4.95
N TYR A 53 1.96 -12.58 -4.52
CA TYR A 53 2.70 -12.45 -3.26
C TYR A 53 4.09 -11.81 -3.42
N THR A 54 4.40 -11.28 -4.60
CA THR A 54 5.59 -10.48 -4.85
C THR A 54 5.23 -9.00 -4.93
N PRO A 55 6.07 -8.11 -4.42
CA PRO A 55 5.80 -6.68 -4.49
C PRO A 55 5.99 -6.08 -5.89
N THR A 56 6.38 -6.89 -6.85
CA THR A 56 6.75 -6.46 -8.20
C THR A 56 5.55 -6.51 -9.15
N GLN A 57 5.42 -5.55 -10.06
CA GLN A 57 4.45 -5.60 -11.16
C GLN A 57 5.04 -6.35 -12.35
N TYR A 58 4.29 -7.33 -12.84
CA TYR A 58 4.69 -8.19 -13.97
C TYR A 58 3.76 -7.98 -15.17
N ILE A 59 4.32 -8.20 -16.36
CA ILE A 59 3.52 -8.46 -17.56
C ILE A 59 3.21 -9.95 -17.55
N VAL A 60 1.94 -10.30 -17.64
CA VAL A 60 1.47 -11.69 -17.63
C VAL A 60 1.19 -12.13 -19.05
N ASN A 61 1.90 -13.14 -19.52
CA ASN A 61 1.60 -13.81 -20.77
C ASN A 61 0.62 -14.95 -20.48
N LEU A 62 -0.65 -14.71 -20.78
CA LEU A 62 -1.72 -15.69 -20.59
C LEU A 62 -1.78 -16.59 -21.80
N ASP A 63 -1.55 -17.88 -21.61
CA ASP A 63 -1.82 -18.90 -22.60
C ASP A 63 -3.23 -19.45 -22.40
N ILE A 64 -4.12 -19.11 -23.31
CA ILE A 64 -5.53 -19.47 -23.28
C ILE A 64 -5.80 -20.43 -24.43
N ASP A 65 -5.90 -21.72 -24.15
CA ASP A 65 -6.16 -22.76 -25.15
C ASP A 65 -5.25 -22.67 -26.40
N GLY A 66 -3.95 -22.34 -26.20
CA GLY A 66 -2.97 -22.18 -27.27
C GLY A 66 -2.88 -20.78 -27.90
N THR A 67 -3.62 -19.82 -27.38
CA THR A 67 -3.51 -18.41 -27.77
C THR A 67 -2.85 -17.61 -26.66
N THR A 68 -1.69 -17.00 -26.95
CA THR A 68 -0.97 -16.20 -25.97
C THR A 68 -1.44 -14.74 -26.03
N VAL A 69 -1.89 -14.22 -24.89
CA VAL A 69 -2.32 -12.83 -24.72
C VAL A 69 -1.47 -12.18 -23.66
N SER A 70 -0.83 -11.03 -23.99
CA SER A 70 -0.09 -10.25 -22.99
C SER A 70 -1.04 -9.33 -22.23
N ALA A 71 -1.08 -9.47 -20.92
CA ALA A 71 -1.98 -8.72 -20.04
C ALA A 71 -1.26 -8.24 -18.78
N ILE A 72 -1.89 -7.34 -18.05
CA ILE A 72 -1.42 -6.88 -16.74
C ILE A 72 -2.48 -7.18 -15.70
N LEU A 73 -2.06 -7.57 -14.51
CA LEU A 73 -2.91 -7.73 -13.35
C LEU A 73 -3.47 -6.37 -12.92
N LYS A 74 -4.79 -6.25 -12.88
CA LYS A 74 -5.49 -5.00 -12.54
C LYS A 74 -6.09 -5.00 -11.15
N ALA A 75 -6.83 -6.02 -10.84
CA ALA A 75 -7.49 -6.18 -9.56
C ALA A 75 -7.52 -7.65 -9.14
N ILE A 76 -7.48 -7.86 -7.83
CA ILE A 76 -7.60 -9.17 -7.20
C ILE A 76 -8.63 -9.06 -6.10
N GLN A 77 -9.50 -10.05 -6.01
CA GLN A 77 -10.45 -10.19 -4.91
C GLN A 77 -10.07 -11.39 -4.06
N PHE A 78 -9.91 -11.17 -2.76
CA PHE A 78 -9.63 -12.21 -1.79
C PHE A 78 -10.86 -12.54 -0.96
N HIS A 79 -10.92 -13.78 -0.47
CA HIS A 79 -11.93 -14.19 0.47
C HIS A 79 -11.57 -13.67 1.88
N PRO A 80 -12.47 -12.92 2.57
CA PRO A 80 -12.12 -12.18 3.79
C PRO A 80 -11.70 -13.04 4.99
N LEU A 81 -12.05 -14.34 5.00
CA LEU A 81 -11.72 -15.25 6.11
C LEU A 81 -10.60 -16.25 5.77
N THR A 82 -10.45 -16.62 4.51
CA THR A 82 -9.52 -17.69 4.10
C THR A 82 -8.36 -17.19 3.27
N ASP A 83 -8.34 -15.88 2.92
CA ASP A 83 -7.36 -15.22 2.05
C ASP A 83 -7.14 -15.90 0.68
N ARG A 84 -8.04 -16.83 0.30
CA ARG A 84 -8.01 -17.47 -1.01
C ARG A 84 -8.44 -16.49 -2.09
N ILE A 85 -7.86 -16.62 -3.27
CA ILE A 85 -8.21 -15.79 -4.41
C ILE A 85 -9.61 -16.16 -4.91
N VAL A 86 -10.52 -15.17 -4.96
CA VAL A 86 -11.90 -15.34 -5.42
C VAL A 86 -12.04 -14.98 -6.88
N HIS A 87 -11.40 -13.89 -7.32
CA HIS A 87 -11.48 -13.39 -8.69
C HIS A 87 -10.22 -12.61 -9.05
N VAL A 88 -9.85 -12.62 -10.32
CA VAL A 88 -8.72 -11.84 -10.83
C VAL A 88 -9.11 -11.17 -12.14
N ASP A 89 -8.77 -9.90 -12.24
CA ASP A 89 -9.02 -9.06 -13.40
C ASP A 89 -7.69 -8.78 -14.12
N PHE A 90 -7.64 -9.11 -15.39
CA PHE A 90 -6.52 -8.82 -16.26
C PHE A 90 -6.91 -7.78 -17.31
N GLN A 91 -6.02 -6.85 -17.57
CA GLN A 91 -6.16 -5.88 -18.65
C GLN A 91 -5.18 -6.22 -19.78
N GLU A 92 -5.69 -6.48 -20.98
CA GLU A 92 -4.89 -6.77 -22.16
C GLU A 92 -4.07 -5.53 -22.60
N LEU A 93 -2.84 -5.77 -23.01
CA LEU A 93 -1.91 -4.76 -23.49
C LEU A 93 -2.07 -4.54 -25.00
N THR A 94 -2.89 -3.58 -25.37
CA THR A 94 -3.16 -3.23 -26.77
C THR A 94 -2.32 -2.04 -27.26
N GLY A 95 -1.20 -1.73 -26.58
CA GLY A 95 -0.35 -0.57 -26.92
C GLY A 95 -0.92 0.80 -26.53
N ARG A 96 -2.04 0.83 -25.81
CA ARG A 96 -2.62 2.05 -25.24
C ARG A 96 -2.03 2.36 -23.86
N PRO A 97 -2.02 3.64 -23.44
CA PRO A 97 -1.58 3.97 -22.08
C PRO A 97 -2.49 3.30 -21.03
N VAL A 98 -1.88 2.61 -20.09
CA VAL A 98 -2.57 1.86 -19.04
C VAL A 98 -2.35 2.55 -17.70
N LYS A 99 -3.40 2.53 -16.85
CA LYS A 99 -3.32 3.01 -15.47
C LYS A 99 -2.96 1.84 -14.56
N LEU A 100 -1.83 1.94 -13.87
CA LEU A 100 -1.33 0.93 -12.94
C LEU A 100 -1.04 1.51 -11.58
N THR A 101 -0.95 0.62 -10.60
CA THR A 101 -0.46 0.96 -9.27
C THR A 101 0.92 0.33 -9.11
N LEU A 102 1.97 1.14 -9.08
CA LEU A 102 3.34 0.68 -8.92
C LEU A 102 3.77 0.74 -7.47
N PRO A 103 4.48 -0.29 -6.97
CA PRO A 103 5.05 -0.29 -5.64
C PRO A 103 6.30 0.59 -5.59
N ILE A 104 6.52 1.21 -4.42
CA ILE A 104 7.71 1.99 -4.12
C ILE A 104 8.59 1.19 -3.17
N LEU A 105 9.83 0.97 -3.55
CA LEU A 105 10.86 0.38 -2.71
C LEU A 105 11.87 1.45 -2.30
N THR A 106 12.09 1.61 -1.00
CA THR A 106 13.11 2.51 -0.47
C THR A 106 14.47 1.83 -0.49
N LYS A 107 15.49 2.49 -1.06
CA LYS A 107 16.87 2.01 -1.15
C LYS A 107 17.81 2.89 -0.32
N GLY A 108 18.74 2.27 0.37
CA GLY A 108 19.72 2.95 1.23
C GLY A 108 19.21 3.18 2.66
N GLN A 109 20.07 3.82 3.48
CA GLN A 109 19.78 4.18 4.85
C GLN A 109 19.77 5.70 5.00
N ALA A 110 18.67 6.24 5.50
CA ALA A 110 18.51 7.69 5.63
C ALA A 110 19.41 8.27 6.72
N LYS A 111 20.12 9.37 6.42
CA LYS A 111 20.93 10.13 7.41
C LYS A 111 20.12 10.51 8.64
N GLY A 112 18.86 10.90 8.45
CA GLY A 112 17.98 11.24 9.54
C GLY A 112 17.62 10.06 10.46
N VAL A 113 17.65 8.83 9.97
CA VAL A 113 17.46 7.63 10.82
C VAL A 113 18.72 7.37 11.65
N LEU A 114 19.91 7.56 11.08
CA LEU A 114 21.19 7.47 11.82
C LEU A 114 21.28 8.52 12.93
N SER A 115 20.67 9.69 12.73
CA SER A 115 20.59 10.77 13.73
C SER A 115 19.42 10.61 14.72
N GLY A 116 18.85 9.40 14.88
CA GLY A 116 17.79 9.12 15.84
C GLY A 116 16.36 9.37 15.36
N GLY A 117 16.16 9.79 14.11
CA GLY A 117 14.84 9.93 13.49
C GLY A 117 14.19 8.59 13.16
N ARG A 118 12.87 8.60 12.99
CA ARG A 118 12.10 7.42 12.54
C ARG A 118 11.63 7.62 11.09
N LEU A 119 12.00 6.68 10.22
CA LEU A 119 11.49 6.62 8.86
C LEU A 119 10.00 6.23 8.88
N ARG A 120 9.17 7.01 8.21
CA ARG A 120 7.75 6.73 7.99
C ARG A 120 7.46 6.67 6.50
N VAL A 121 7.15 5.50 6.01
CA VAL A 121 6.62 5.30 4.67
C VAL A 121 5.11 5.57 4.73
N VAL A 122 4.68 6.67 4.11
CA VAL A 122 3.27 7.09 4.08
C VAL A 122 2.54 6.39 2.94
N ARG A 123 3.19 6.29 1.78
CA ARG A 123 2.65 5.62 0.60
C ARG A 123 3.62 4.56 0.12
N ARG A 124 3.13 3.33 0.03
CA ARG A 124 3.90 2.19 -0.51
C ARG A 124 3.62 1.96 -2.00
N ASN A 125 2.51 2.49 -2.48
CA ASN A 125 2.06 2.32 -3.85
C ASN A 125 1.63 3.67 -4.42
N VAL A 126 1.92 3.90 -5.72
CA VAL A 126 1.51 5.10 -6.44
C VAL A 126 0.81 4.72 -7.73
N LYS A 127 -0.29 5.42 -8.03
CA LYS A 127 -1.03 5.25 -9.28
C LYS A 127 -0.33 6.03 -10.38
N VAL A 128 -0.02 5.34 -11.45
CA VAL A 128 0.66 5.89 -12.64
C VAL A 128 -0.09 5.55 -13.91
N GLN A 129 0.14 6.35 -14.94
CA GLN A 129 -0.36 6.12 -16.28
C GLN A 129 0.80 6.23 -17.27
N GLY A 130 0.91 5.28 -18.19
CA GLY A 130 1.94 5.31 -19.21
C GLY A 130 1.84 4.12 -20.16
N LEU A 131 2.79 4.02 -21.08
CA LEU A 131 2.89 2.89 -21.97
C LEU A 131 3.52 1.70 -21.25
N PRO A 132 3.05 0.48 -21.48
CA PRO A 132 3.59 -0.71 -20.78
C PRO A 132 5.09 -0.93 -20.99
N LYS A 133 5.64 -0.46 -22.11
CA LYS A 133 7.06 -0.57 -22.43
C LYS A 133 7.94 0.33 -21.56
N ASP A 134 7.44 1.51 -21.20
CA ASP A 134 8.19 2.53 -20.47
C ASP A 134 8.02 2.46 -18.96
N MET A 135 7.11 1.59 -18.49
CA MET A 135 6.86 1.44 -17.08
C MET A 135 7.88 0.53 -16.39
N PRO A 136 8.47 0.94 -15.25
CA PRO A 136 9.29 0.07 -14.42
C PRO A 136 8.41 -0.94 -13.67
N SER A 137 8.99 -2.06 -13.24
CA SER A 137 8.32 -3.04 -12.39
C SER A 137 8.17 -2.56 -10.93
N ILE A 138 9.13 -1.74 -10.48
CA ILE A 138 9.22 -1.17 -9.12
C ILE A 138 9.77 0.25 -9.25
N ILE A 139 9.32 1.16 -8.40
CA ILE A 139 9.90 2.50 -8.26
C ILE A 139 10.91 2.44 -7.11
N GLU A 140 12.20 2.50 -7.43
CA GLU A 140 13.26 2.59 -6.42
C GLU A 140 13.43 4.04 -5.99
N LEU A 141 13.36 4.28 -4.68
CA LEU A 141 13.52 5.59 -4.07
C LEU A 141 14.78 5.62 -3.20
N ASP A 142 15.76 6.40 -3.58
CA ASP A 142 16.95 6.62 -2.76
C ASP A 142 16.63 7.57 -1.59
N ILE A 143 16.80 7.05 -0.36
CA ILE A 143 16.56 7.78 0.87
C ILE A 143 17.85 8.16 1.60
N ALA A 144 19.04 7.89 1.04
CA ALA A 144 20.33 8.09 1.73
C ALA A 144 20.53 9.54 2.21
N ASN A 145 20.08 10.52 1.44
CA ASN A 145 20.23 11.94 1.75
C ASN A 145 19.10 12.54 2.58
N LEU A 146 18.13 11.73 3.03
CA LEU A 146 16.96 12.22 3.76
C LEU A 146 17.31 12.54 5.22
N ALA A 147 17.27 13.83 5.59
CA ALA A 147 17.49 14.32 6.96
C ALA A 147 16.20 14.29 7.79
N ILE A 148 16.33 14.49 9.11
CA ILE A 148 15.21 14.64 10.04
C ILE A 148 14.33 15.83 9.62
N GLY A 149 13.02 15.67 9.65
CA GLY A 149 12.04 16.70 9.24
C GLY A 149 11.85 16.84 7.72
N LYS A 150 12.65 16.16 6.91
CA LYS A 150 12.49 16.16 5.45
C LYS A 150 11.58 15.04 4.99
N ALA A 151 10.92 15.28 3.85
CA ALA A 151 10.03 14.34 3.20
C ALA A 151 10.30 14.33 1.69
N ILE A 152 10.12 13.18 1.06
CA ILE A 152 10.13 13.04 -0.39
C ILE A 152 8.68 12.99 -0.86
N LYS A 153 8.35 13.84 -1.84
CA LYS A 153 7.02 13.98 -2.43
C LYS A 153 6.95 13.27 -3.78
N ILE A 154 5.73 13.08 -4.29
CA ILE A 154 5.51 12.49 -5.62
C ILE A 154 6.12 13.37 -6.72
N GLY A 155 6.01 14.69 -6.62
CA GLY A 155 6.60 15.64 -7.57
C GLY A 155 8.12 15.56 -7.70
N ASP A 156 8.83 14.98 -6.70
CA ASP A 156 10.28 14.78 -6.75
C ASP A 156 10.66 13.57 -7.63
N LEU A 157 9.67 12.68 -7.94
CA LEU A 157 9.89 11.50 -8.77
C LEU A 157 9.76 11.88 -10.25
N LYS A 158 10.84 11.70 -11.00
CA LYS A 158 10.86 11.90 -12.46
C LYS A 158 11.18 10.59 -13.15
N ILE A 159 10.15 9.95 -13.71
CA ILE A 159 10.31 8.71 -14.49
C ILE A 159 9.92 9.03 -15.93
N PRO A 160 10.82 8.85 -16.90
CA PRO A 160 10.51 9.13 -18.29
C PRO A 160 9.37 8.22 -18.79
N GLY A 161 8.42 8.78 -19.53
CA GLY A 161 7.29 8.04 -20.11
C GLY A 161 6.16 7.69 -19.16
N VAL A 162 6.23 8.10 -17.88
CA VAL A 162 5.21 7.81 -16.85
C VAL A 162 4.62 9.10 -16.30
N THR A 163 3.29 9.17 -16.26
CA THR A 163 2.56 10.27 -15.65
C THR A 163 1.99 9.80 -14.31
N PHE A 164 2.24 10.53 -13.25
CA PHE A 164 1.66 10.27 -11.93
C PHE A 164 0.22 10.80 -11.89
N LEU A 165 -0.71 9.97 -11.39
CA LEU A 165 -2.14 10.35 -11.27
C LEU A 165 -2.48 10.90 -9.87
N ALA A 166 -1.52 10.93 -8.99
CA ALA A 166 -1.64 11.45 -7.64
C ALA A 166 -1.07 12.87 -7.56
N ASP A 167 -1.51 13.65 -6.57
CA ASP A 167 -1.05 15.02 -6.38
C ASP A 167 0.45 15.11 -6.09
N ASP A 168 1.15 16.03 -6.73
CA ASP A 168 2.60 16.24 -6.59
C ASP A 168 3.02 16.54 -5.16
N ASN A 169 2.15 17.18 -4.37
CA ASN A 169 2.40 17.49 -2.97
C ASN A 169 2.26 16.31 -2.00
N GLN A 170 1.77 15.16 -2.45
CA GLN A 170 1.66 13.96 -1.61
C GLN A 170 3.02 13.45 -1.18
N ILE A 171 3.16 13.25 0.14
CA ILE A 171 4.36 12.70 0.75
C ILE A 171 4.38 11.18 0.58
N ILE A 172 5.49 10.65 0.09
CA ILE A 172 5.76 9.21 -0.05
C ILE A 172 6.46 8.70 1.21
N VAL A 173 7.60 9.32 1.54
CA VAL A 173 8.44 8.94 2.67
C VAL A 173 8.85 10.19 3.42
N ALA A 174 8.85 10.12 4.75
CA ALA A 174 9.30 11.20 5.62
C ALA A 174 10.12 10.64 6.80
N VAL A 175 11.12 11.40 7.25
CA VAL A 175 11.80 11.11 8.52
C VAL A 175 11.28 12.07 9.57
N ARG A 176 10.71 11.52 10.64
CA ARG A 176 10.18 12.29 11.77
C ARG A 176 11.05 12.09 13.00
N MET A 177 11.13 13.09 13.82
CA MET A 177 11.76 13.02 15.13
C MET A 177 10.97 12.10 16.07
N LYS A 178 11.66 11.33 16.89
CA LYS A 178 11.01 10.48 17.92
C LYS A 178 10.56 11.40 19.06
N ARG A 179 9.30 11.30 19.48
CA ARG A 179 8.71 12.16 20.52
C ARG A 179 9.44 12.13 21.88
N GLY A 180 10.36 11.20 22.11
CA GLY A 180 11.14 11.11 23.34
C GLY A 180 12.51 11.79 23.29
N ALA A 181 12.99 12.21 22.11
CA ALA A 181 14.30 12.87 21.98
C ALA A 181 14.27 14.38 22.24
N MET A 182 13.05 14.97 22.33
CA MET A 182 12.93 16.39 22.72
C MET A 182 13.06 16.64 24.24
N VAL A 183 12.99 15.58 25.04
CA VAL A 183 13.04 15.73 26.52
C VAL A 183 14.47 15.61 27.05
N GLU A 184 15.39 15.01 26.26
CA GLU A 184 16.80 14.85 26.68
C GLU A 184 17.69 16.04 26.27
N ASP A 185 17.29 16.83 25.26
CA ASP A 185 18.11 17.97 24.79
C ASP A 185 17.77 19.29 25.53
N GLU A 186 16.59 19.37 26.23
CA GLU A 186 16.23 20.50 27.11
C GLU A 186 16.67 20.29 28.56
N ALA A 187 17.11 19.06 28.92
CA ALA A 187 17.56 18.74 30.29
C ALA A 187 19.08 18.97 30.53
N GLU A 188 19.86 19.21 29.49
CA GLU A 188 21.30 19.53 29.63
C GLU A 188 21.62 21.04 29.57
N GLY A 189 20.60 21.91 29.43
CA GLY A 189 20.80 23.35 29.28
C GLY A 189 20.44 24.23 30.48
N GLU A 190 19.83 23.73 31.54
CA GLU A 190 19.49 24.53 32.73
C GLU A 190 19.90 23.83 34.02
N GLY A 191 21.13 23.98 34.35
CA GLY A 191 21.70 23.53 35.61
C GLY A 191 22.90 24.35 36.03
N GLU A 192 22.69 25.67 36.27
CA GLU A 192 23.53 26.46 37.20
C GLU A 192 22.90 27.86 37.37
N GLU A 193 22.36 28.09 38.49
CA GLU A 193 22.38 29.26 39.37
C GLU A 193 21.09 29.46 40.14
N GLY A 194 21.20 29.55 41.44
CA GLY A 194 20.28 30.27 42.28
C GLY A 194 19.67 29.50 43.42
N ALA A 195 20.48 29.23 44.45
CA ALA A 195 20.00 28.94 45.80
C ALA A 195 19.31 30.14 46.43
N GLU A 196 18.45 29.83 47.40
CA GLU A 196 17.97 30.67 48.52
C GLU A 196 16.53 31.16 48.50
N GLY A 197 15.86 30.79 49.59
CA GLY A 197 14.85 31.59 50.26
C GLY A 197 13.42 31.05 50.22
N GLU A 198 13.07 30.39 51.25
CA GLU A 198 12.22 30.75 52.41
C GLU A 198 10.79 30.20 52.41
N GLU A 199 10.55 29.51 53.49
CA GLU A 199 9.40 29.10 54.24
C GLU A 199 8.02 29.75 54.01
N GLY A 200 6.98 28.98 54.22
CA GLY A 200 5.66 29.45 54.63
C GLY A 200 4.49 28.62 54.15
N ALA A 201 4.18 27.57 54.82
CA ALA A 201 3.06 27.34 55.74
C ALA A 201 1.61 27.34 55.20
N THR A 202 0.97 26.21 55.49
CA THR A 202 -0.45 26.01 55.93
C THR A 202 -1.53 26.03 54.86
N ALA A 203 -2.13 24.91 54.73
CA ALA A 203 -3.35 24.33 55.35
C ALA A 203 -4.62 24.41 54.52
N GLU A 204 -5.21 23.27 54.46
CA GLU A 204 -6.62 22.95 54.67
C GLU A 204 -7.63 23.16 53.56
N GLY A 205 -8.24 22.12 53.20
CA GLY A 205 -9.65 21.86 53.43
C GLY A 205 -10.44 21.47 52.22
N GLY A 206 -10.91 20.23 52.24
CA GLY A 206 -12.32 19.88 52.17
C GLY A 206 -12.89 19.76 50.76
N GLU A 207 -13.28 18.61 50.48
CA GLU A 207 -14.57 17.94 50.53
C GLU A 207 -15.22 17.70 49.16
N ALA A 208 -15.35 16.43 48.85
CA ALA A 208 -16.32 15.92 47.88
C ALA A 208 -17.76 16.02 48.47
N PRO A 209 -18.84 15.96 47.73
CA PRO A 209 -19.53 14.72 47.44
C PRO A 209 -20.11 14.61 46.02
N ALA A 210 -20.13 13.47 45.43
CA ALA A 210 -21.06 12.35 45.46
C ALA A 210 -22.50 12.63 44.97
N ALA A 211 -22.89 11.71 44.10
CA ALA A 211 -24.24 11.20 43.83
C ALA A 211 -25.16 12.10 43.00
N GLU A 212 -25.96 11.66 42.13
CA GLU A 212 -26.88 10.53 41.92
C GLU A 212 -27.57 10.74 40.57
N ALA A 213 -27.66 9.81 39.74
CA ALA A 213 -28.73 8.86 39.56
C ALA A 213 -29.82 9.26 38.54
N ALA A 214 -30.13 8.27 37.80
CA ALA A 214 -31.44 7.82 37.32
C ALA A 214 -31.96 8.48 36.02
N ALA A 215 -32.10 7.74 35.01
CA ALA A 215 -33.10 6.71 34.69
C ALA A 215 -34.19 7.20 33.75
N ALA A 216 -34.55 6.30 32.93
CA ALA A 216 -35.85 6.06 32.28
C ALA A 216 -36.05 6.72 30.91
N ALA A 217 -36.16 5.93 29.94
CA ALA A 217 -37.20 5.02 29.48
C ALA A 217 -37.86 5.58 28.23
N ALA A 218 -37.77 4.77 27.21
CA ALA A 218 -38.85 4.08 26.52
C ALA A 218 -39.63 4.85 25.42
N ALA A 219 -39.82 4.11 24.43
CA ALA A 219 -40.91 4.10 23.45
C ALA A 219 -40.89 5.14 22.31
N GLU A 220 -40.65 4.74 21.11
CA GLU A 220 -41.62 4.16 20.18
C GLU A 220 -40.88 3.62 18.93
#